data_556fc2100342e1ebe9813a93ac64f33f
#
_entry.id   556fc2100342e1ebe9813a93ac64f33f
#
_cell.length_a   1.000
_cell.length_b   1.000
_cell.length_c   1.000
_cell.angle_alpha   90.00
_cell.angle_beta   90.00
_cell.angle_gamma   90.00
#
_symmetry.space_group_name_H-M   'P 1'
#
loop_
_entity.id
_entity.type
_entity.pdbx_description
1 polymer ?
#
loop_
_entity_poly.entity_id
_entity_poly.type
_entity_poly.pdbx_seq_one_letter_code
_entity_poly.pdbx_strand_id
1 'polypeptide(L)'
;FVIDNKYNYRRDGLPINAETFIPLDNKEQVDILKGTSGIQAGTSAPGGLINYMVKRPTQNDVRSIRLEGNNQGSLQAAVDLGGRFGTNKEFGYRINAAYDKIDHHTPAAKGKRQLLAIAADWRVNKDSILEAEVEYSRRVQPSVPGVSLTGNTVPAVNNRLNINSQAWSQPVELEGLTGSMKFEQAINSQWRWSAKAGTQNLKSNDHTAF
;
A
#
# COMPACT_ATOMS: atom_id res chain seq x y z
N PHE A 1 14.60 9.66 -15.11
CA PHE A 1 13.13 9.75 -15.09
C PHE A 1 12.67 10.03 -13.66
N VAL A 2 11.89 11.09 -13.48
CA VAL A 2 11.33 11.45 -12.18
C VAL A 2 9.95 10.78 -12.06
N ILE A 3 9.74 10.01 -11.00
CA ILE A 3 8.43 9.49 -10.59
C ILE A 3 7.88 10.47 -9.56
N ASP A 4 6.68 10.99 -9.82
CA ASP A 4 5.99 11.92 -8.94
C ASP A 4 4.95 11.17 -8.09
N ASN A 5 4.96 11.41 -6.78
CA ASN A 5 4.07 10.72 -5.84
C ASN A 5 2.58 10.99 -6.08
N LYS A 6 2.22 12.06 -6.78
CA LYS A 6 0.83 12.44 -7.06
C LYS A 6 0.32 11.91 -8.40
N TYR A 7 1.21 11.74 -9.39
CA TYR A 7 0.78 11.49 -10.77
C TYR A 7 1.11 10.10 -11.29
N ASN A 8 2.11 9.42 -10.71
CA ASN A 8 2.59 8.14 -11.22
C ASN A 8 2.07 6.92 -10.48
N TYR A 9 1.24 7.09 -9.46
CA TYR A 9 0.75 5.97 -8.66
C TYR A 9 -0.74 5.73 -8.87
N ARG A 10 -1.09 4.45 -8.97
CA ARG A 10 -2.47 3.97 -9.13
C ARG A 10 -2.75 2.83 -8.16
N ARG A 11 -4.01 2.70 -7.80
CA ARG A 11 -4.54 1.55 -7.07
C ARG A 11 -5.72 1.00 -7.85
N ASP A 12 -5.59 -0.22 -8.40
CA ASP A 12 -6.54 -0.80 -9.35
C ASP A 12 -6.94 0.18 -10.46
N GLY A 13 -6.01 0.96 -10.97
CA GLY A 13 -6.22 1.97 -12.01
C GLY A 13 -6.67 3.35 -11.53
N LEU A 14 -7.18 3.52 -10.31
CA LEU A 14 -7.52 4.83 -9.75
C LEU A 14 -6.27 5.59 -9.29
N PRO A 15 -6.15 6.90 -9.54
CA PRO A 15 -5.07 7.72 -9.02
C PRO A 15 -5.02 7.69 -7.49
N ILE A 16 -3.84 7.54 -6.92
CA ILE A 16 -3.57 7.68 -5.50
C ILE A 16 -2.35 8.56 -5.27
N ASN A 17 -2.26 9.13 -4.08
CA ASN A 17 -1.06 9.81 -3.62
C ASN A 17 -0.18 8.81 -2.85
N ALA A 18 1.12 8.78 -3.14
CA ALA A 18 2.11 7.89 -2.53
C ALA A 18 3.07 8.62 -1.56
N GLU A 19 2.65 9.74 -0.97
CA GLU A 19 3.46 10.48 0.02
C GLU A 19 3.51 9.80 1.39
N THR A 20 2.68 8.79 1.62
CA THR A 20 2.73 7.96 2.81
C THR A 20 3.14 6.53 2.46
N PHE A 21 3.26 5.70 3.49
CA PHE A 21 3.58 4.28 3.31
C PHE A 21 2.41 3.54 2.63
N ILE A 22 2.71 2.80 1.56
CA ILE A 22 1.77 1.91 0.88
C ILE A 22 2.09 0.46 1.28
N PRO A 23 1.23 -0.21 2.05
CA PRO A 23 1.43 -1.61 2.43
C PRO A 23 1.25 -2.55 1.23
N LEU A 24 2.03 -3.64 1.21
CA LEU A 24 1.98 -4.64 0.14
C LEU A 24 1.24 -5.93 0.54
N ASP A 25 0.91 -6.12 1.79
CA ASP A 25 0.34 -7.38 2.30
C ASP A 25 -1.03 -7.72 1.71
N ASN A 26 -1.81 -6.71 1.34
CA ASN A 26 -3.10 -6.84 0.67
C ASN A 26 -3.04 -6.57 -0.85
N LYS A 27 -1.85 -6.57 -1.44
CA LYS A 27 -1.67 -6.43 -2.89
C LYS A 27 -1.41 -7.80 -3.51
N GLU A 28 -2.09 -8.08 -4.62
CA GLU A 28 -1.87 -9.29 -5.43
C GLU A 28 -0.64 -9.14 -6.30
N GLN A 29 -0.49 -7.96 -6.90
CA GLN A 29 0.67 -7.63 -7.73
C GLN A 29 0.93 -6.13 -7.80
N VAL A 30 2.10 -5.77 -8.29
CA VAL A 30 2.50 -4.39 -8.60
C VAL A 30 2.90 -4.35 -10.08
N ASP A 31 2.15 -3.59 -10.87
CA ASP A 31 2.45 -3.37 -12.28
C ASP A 31 3.32 -2.13 -12.43
N ILE A 32 4.39 -2.24 -13.20
CA ILE A 32 5.28 -1.12 -13.51
C ILE A 32 5.31 -0.91 -15.03
N LEU A 33 4.72 0.21 -15.47
CA LEU A 33 4.81 0.66 -16.86
C LEU A 33 5.91 1.70 -16.96
N LYS A 34 6.90 1.44 -17.78
CA LYS A 34 8.05 2.33 -17.99
C LYS A 34 7.78 3.31 -19.12
N GLY A 35 8.23 4.56 -18.97
CA GLY A 35 8.09 5.59 -19.99
C GLY A 35 6.71 6.25 -20.02
N THR A 36 6.30 6.74 -21.18
CA THR A 36 5.02 7.44 -21.37
C THR A 36 3.86 6.46 -21.37
N SER A 37 3.06 6.46 -20.31
CA SER A 37 1.94 5.53 -20.10
C SER A 37 0.55 6.15 -20.38
N GLY A 38 0.51 7.35 -20.96
CA GLY A 38 -0.72 8.13 -21.14
C GLY A 38 -1.82 7.43 -21.95
N ILE A 39 -1.46 6.58 -22.91
CA ILE A 39 -2.45 5.81 -23.71
C ILE A 39 -3.19 4.80 -22.84
N GLN A 40 -2.51 4.19 -21.87
CA GLN A 40 -3.09 3.11 -21.03
C GLN A 40 -3.68 3.64 -19.71
N ALA A 41 -3.15 4.74 -19.20
CA ALA A 41 -3.43 5.19 -17.83
C ALA A 41 -3.92 6.65 -17.74
N GLY A 42 -4.17 7.31 -18.87
CA GLY A 42 -4.55 8.73 -18.89
C GLY A 42 -3.40 9.64 -18.46
N THR A 43 -3.72 10.69 -17.71
CA THR A 43 -2.71 11.67 -17.27
C THR A 43 -1.73 11.05 -16.27
N SER A 44 -0.45 11.06 -16.64
CA SER A 44 0.67 10.64 -15.79
C SER A 44 1.91 11.45 -16.13
N ALA A 45 2.84 11.58 -15.18
CA ALA A 45 4.15 12.15 -15.47
C ALA A 45 5.00 11.16 -16.33
N PRO A 46 5.93 11.64 -17.15
CA PRO A 46 6.59 10.82 -18.19
C PRO A 46 7.55 9.74 -17.66
N GLY A 47 7.77 9.66 -16.35
CA GLY A 47 8.64 8.66 -15.71
C GLY A 47 8.11 7.23 -15.74
N GLY A 48 6.82 7.05 -15.95
CA GLY A 48 6.16 5.74 -15.93
C GLY A 48 4.95 5.72 -15.01
N LEU A 49 4.45 4.52 -14.69
CA LEU A 49 3.31 4.32 -13.83
C LEU A 49 3.52 3.09 -12.95
N ILE A 50 3.14 3.21 -11.69
CA ILE A 50 3.11 2.11 -10.73
C ILE A 50 1.66 1.88 -10.34
N ASN A 51 1.13 0.67 -10.58
CA ASN A 51 -0.23 0.30 -10.24
C ASN A 51 -0.25 -0.86 -9.25
N TYR A 52 -0.86 -0.63 -8.10
CA TYR A 52 -1.06 -1.63 -7.05
C TYR A 52 -2.40 -2.33 -7.26
N MET A 53 -2.38 -3.61 -7.56
CA MET A 53 -3.57 -4.44 -7.67
C MET A 53 -3.95 -5.02 -6.31
N VAL A 54 -5.16 -4.72 -5.83
CA VAL A 54 -5.64 -5.19 -4.52
C VAL A 54 -6.09 -6.66 -4.62
N LYS A 55 -5.76 -7.46 -3.59
CA LYS A 55 -6.28 -8.82 -3.45
C LYS A 55 -7.80 -8.81 -3.40
N ARG A 56 -8.41 -9.61 -4.25
CA ARG A 56 -9.86 -9.76 -4.35
C ARG A 56 -10.31 -11.12 -3.81
N PRO A 57 -11.61 -11.28 -3.47
CA PRO A 57 -12.18 -12.57 -3.12
C PRO A 57 -11.95 -13.60 -4.22
N THR A 58 -11.51 -14.78 -3.83
CA THR A 58 -11.24 -15.90 -4.73
C THR A 58 -12.37 -16.93 -4.71
N GLN A 59 -12.42 -17.81 -5.69
CA GLN A 59 -13.42 -18.87 -5.74
C GLN A 59 -13.21 -19.91 -4.64
N ASN A 60 -11.96 -20.19 -4.32
CA ASN A 60 -11.55 -21.08 -3.23
C ASN A 60 -11.27 -20.30 -1.95
N ASP A 61 -11.46 -20.94 -0.81
CA ASP A 61 -11.10 -20.36 0.47
C ASP A 61 -9.59 -20.13 0.56
N VAL A 62 -9.21 -18.99 1.15
CA VAL A 62 -7.84 -18.65 1.49
C VAL A 62 -7.73 -18.56 2.99
N ARG A 63 -6.76 -19.26 3.56
CA ARG A 63 -6.44 -19.23 4.99
C ARG A 63 -4.94 -19.29 5.13
N SER A 64 -4.30 -18.14 5.30
CA SER A 64 -2.85 -18.06 5.41
C SER A 64 -2.43 -17.21 6.60
N ILE A 65 -1.44 -17.70 7.32
CA ILE A 65 -0.73 -16.95 8.37
C ILE A 65 0.74 -16.94 7.98
N ARG A 66 1.37 -15.78 7.99
CA ARG A 66 2.78 -15.58 7.71
C ARG A 66 3.45 -14.99 8.94
N LEU A 67 4.54 -15.60 9.36
CA LEU A 67 5.40 -15.11 10.42
C LEU A 67 6.82 -14.97 9.85
N GLU A 68 7.39 -13.80 9.96
CA GLU A 68 8.73 -13.50 9.47
C GLU A 68 9.54 -12.80 10.53
N GLY A 69 10.84 -13.07 10.56
CA GLY A 69 11.79 -12.41 11.43
C GLY A 69 13.14 -12.24 10.74
N ASN A 70 13.93 -11.28 11.19
CA ASN A 70 15.27 -11.07 10.71
C ASN A 70 16.29 -11.06 11.87
N ASN A 71 17.56 -11.13 11.53
CA ASN A 71 18.67 -11.16 12.50
C ASN A 71 18.85 -9.83 13.27
N GLN A 72 18.14 -8.78 12.90
CA GLN A 72 18.16 -7.48 13.58
C GLN A 72 17.08 -7.36 14.65
N GLY A 73 16.18 -8.34 14.76
CA GLY A 73 15.09 -8.37 15.75
C GLY A 73 13.75 -7.84 15.25
N SER A 74 13.61 -7.54 13.95
CA SER A 74 12.30 -7.26 13.37
C SER A 74 11.46 -8.53 13.32
N LEU A 75 10.18 -8.39 13.61
CA LEU A 75 9.19 -9.46 13.56
C LEU A 75 7.95 -8.97 12.82
N GLN A 76 7.43 -9.80 11.93
CA GLN A 76 6.19 -9.57 11.21
C GLN A 76 5.23 -10.73 11.43
N ALA A 77 3.96 -10.40 11.65
CA ALA A 77 2.85 -11.33 11.59
C ALA A 77 1.82 -10.82 10.59
N ALA A 78 1.37 -11.66 9.67
CA ALA A 78 0.36 -11.31 8.69
C ALA A 78 -0.65 -12.45 8.52
N VAL A 79 -1.91 -12.07 8.25
CA VAL A 79 -3.04 -12.96 8.02
C VAL A 79 -3.71 -12.61 6.71
N ASP A 80 -4.08 -13.61 5.94
CA ASP A 80 -4.82 -13.50 4.70
C ASP A 80 -5.95 -14.52 4.69
N LEU A 81 -7.18 -14.04 4.82
CA LEU A 81 -8.39 -14.84 4.87
C LEU A 81 -9.32 -14.45 3.72
N GLY A 82 -9.90 -15.42 3.06
CA GLY A 82 -10.85 -15.15 1.98
C GLY A 82 -11.74 -16.34 1.70
N GLY A 83 -12.86 -16.06 1.05
CA GLY A 83 -13.82 -17.08 0.67
C GLY A 83 -15.09 -16.49 0.09
N ARG A 84 -16.05 -17.35 -0.15
CA ARG A 84 -17.35 -16.97 -0.69
C ARG A 84 -18.48 -17.67 0.09
N PHE A 85 -19.60 -16.98 0.23
CA PHE A 85 -20.79 -17.47 0.89
C PHE A 85 -22.06 -17.08 0.10
N GLY A 86 -23.22 -17.53 0.56
CA GLY A 86 -24.49 -17.45 -0.14
C GLY A 86 -24.80 -18.74 -0.90
N THR A 87 -26.04 -18.92 -1.30
CA THR A 87 -26.56 -20.15 -1.94
C THR A 87 -25.80 -20.47 -3.25
N ASN A 88 -25.44 -19.43 -4.00
CA ASN A 88 -24.71 -19.53 -5.26
C ASN A 88 -23.28 -18.98 -5.14
N LYS A 89 -22.74 -18.85 -3.91
CA LYS A 89 -21.44 -18.20 -3.65
C LYS A 89 -21.36 -16.78 -4.22
N GLU A 90 -22.45 -16.07 -4.18
CA GLU A 90 -22.59 -14.73 -4.76
C GLU A 90 -21.83 -13.65 -3.99
N PHE A 91 -21.62 -13.84 -2.67
CA PHE A 91 -20.87 -12.90 -1.84
C PHE A 91 -19.44 -13.41 -1.63
N GLY A 92 -18.48 -12.57 -1.94
CA GLY A 92 -17.07 -12.83 -1.69
C GLY A 92 -16.49 -11.89 -0.65
N TYR A 93 -15.49 -12.35 0.11
CA TYR A 93 -14.74 -11.53 1.05
C TYR A 93 -13.25 -11.87 1.00
N ARG A 94 -12.39 -10.87 1.28
CA ARG A 94 -10.96 -11.04 1.53
C ARG A 94 -10.55 -10.10 2.64
N ILE A 95 -9.87 -10.62 3.64
CA ILE A 95 -9.39 -9.87 4.80
C ILE A 95 -7.88 -10.06 4.88
N ASN A 96 -7.16 -8.95 4.92
CA ASN A 96 -5.72 -8.93 5.16
C ASN A 96 -5.43 -8.10 6.40
N ALA A 97 -4.66 -8.64 7.32
CA ALA A 97 -4.17 -7.93 8.48
C ALA A 97 -2.67 -8.20 8.65
N ALA A 98 -1.91 -7.17 9.02
CA ALA A 98 -0.49 -7.31 9.30
C ALA A 98 -0.06 -6.40 10.45
N TYR A 99 0.90 -6.89 11.22
CA TYR A 99 1.58 -6.14 12.27
C TYR A 99 3.08 -6.41 12.20
N ASP A 100 3.86 -5.32 12.18
CA ASP A 100 5.31 -5.40 12.20
C ASP A 100 5.86 -4.66 13.41
N LYS A 101 6.73 -5.33 14.13
CA LYS A 101 7.72 -4.72 15.00
C LYS A 101 8.99 -4.54 14.16
N ILE A 102 9.35 -3.28 13.89
CA ILE A 102 10.50 -2.93 13.07
C ILE A 102 11.69 -2.67 13.99
N ASP A 103 12.78 -3.42 13.81
CA ASP A 103 14.05 -3.16 14.45
C ASP A 103 15.09 -2.85 13.36
N HIS A 104 15.65 -1.67 13.40
CA HIS A 104 16.60 -1.19 12.41
C HIS A 104 18.03 -1.32 12.92
N HIS A 105 19.01 -1.56 12.04
CA HIS A 105 20.42 -1.64 12.44
C HIS A 105 20.95 -0.34 13.06
N THR A 106 20.35 0.81 12.71
CA THR A 106 20.69 2.10 13.30
C THR A 106 20.00 2.24 14.66
N PRO A 107 20.71 2.59 15.73
CA PRO A 107 20.13 2.80 17.06
C PRO A 107 19.01 3.85 17.07
N ALA A 108 18.05 3.69 17.99
CA ALA A 108 16.90 4.60 18.17
C ALA A 108 16.00 4.74 16.93
N ALA A 109 16.02 3.81 15.97
CA ALA A 109 15.19 3.79 14.77
C ALA A 109 14.14 2.65 14.77
N LYS A 110 13.76 2.16 15.96
CA LYS A 110 12.74 1.13 16.11
C LYS A 110 11.35 1.70 15.81
N GLY A 111 10.52 0.90 15.16
CA GLY A 111 9.19 1.32 14.77
C GLY A 111 8.16 0.20 14.82
N LYS A 112 6.97 0.53 14.37
CA LYS A 112 5.87 -0.42 14.18
C LYS A 112 5.04 -0.05 12.95
N ARG A 113 4.46 -1.07 12.35
CA ARG A 113 3.52 -0.92 11.24
C ARG A 113 2.28 -1.77 11.50
N GLN A 114 1.14 -1.27 11.05
CA GLN A 114 -0.16 -1.95 11.15
C GLN A 114 -0.88 -1.82 9.82
N LEU A 115 -1.58 -2.88 9.44
CA LEU A 115 -2.47 -2.93 8.28
C LEU A 115 -3.74 -3.68 8.66
N LEU A 116 -4.88 -3.16 8.24
CA LEU A 116 -6.15 -3.89 8.15
C LEU A 116 -6.80 -3.52 6.83
N ALA A 117 -7.10 -4.53 6.01
CA ALA A 117 -7.76 -4.33 4.74
C ALA A 117 -8.87 -5.37 4.54
N ILE A 118 -9.98 -4.92 3.98
CA ILE A 118 -11.14 -5.75 3.66
C ILE A 118 -11.53 -5.45 2.22
N ALA A 119 -11.65 -6.50 1.40
CA ALA A 119 -12.24 -6.43 0.09
C ALA A 119 -13.45 -7.37 0.03
N ALA A 120 -14.50 -6.93 -0.63
CA ALA A 120 -15.72 -7.70 -0.82
C ALA A 120 -16.22 -7.58 -2.25
N ASP A 121 -16.92 -8.59 -2.72
CA ASP A 121 -17.65 -8.53 -3.96
C ASP A 121 -19.04 -9.17 -3.82
N TRP A 122 -19.96 -8.66 -4.60
CA TRP A 122 -21.29 -9.21 -4.79
C TRP A 122 -21.56 -9.45 -6.27
N ARG A 123 -21.72 -10.71 -6.65
CA ARG A 123 -22.18 -11.12 -7.97
C ARG A 123 -23.69 -10.97 -8.00
N VAL A 124 -24.16 -9.79 -8.43
CA VAL A 124 -25.58 -9.41 -8.44
C VAL A 124 -26.37 -10.38 -9.33
N ASN A 125 -25.77 -10.73 -10.46
CA ASN A 125 -26.22 -11.75 -11.38
C ASN A 125 -25.03 -12.25 -12.23
N LYS A 126 -25.29 -13.06 -13.27
CA LYS A 126 -24.25 -13.60 -14.17
C LYS A 126 -23.47 -12.54 -14.95
N ASP A 127 -24.08 -11.36 -15.15
CA ASP A 127 -23.54 -10.29 -15.99
C ASP A 127 -23.11 -9.05 -15.18
N SER A 128 -23.35 -9.04 -13.86
CA SER A 128 -23.10 -7.85 -13.03
C SER A 128 -22.40 -8.20 -11.72
N ILE A 129 -21.36 -7.42 -11.40
CA ILE A 129 -20.60 -7.53 -10.15
C ILE A 129 -20.40 -6.15 -9.52
N LEU A 130 -20.57 -6.09 -8.21
CA LEU A 130 -20.21 -4.95 -7.38
C LEU A 130 -19.01 -5.36 -6.52
N GLU A 131 -17.94 -4.58 -6.58
CA GLU A 131 -16.74 -4.75 -5.77
C GLU A 131 -16.55 -3.54 -4.85
N ALA A 132 -16.12 -3.79 -3.63
CA ALA A 132 -15.75 -2.74 -2.68
C ALA A 132 -14.49 -3.13 -1.93
N GLU A 133 -13.72 -2.14 -1.47
CA GLU A 133 -12.57 -2.39 -0.61
C GLU A 133 -12.30 -1.19 0.28
N VAL A 134 -11.70 -1.47 1.45
CA VAL A 134 -11.19 -0.47 2.38
C VAL A 134 -9.87 -0.96 2.98
N GLU A 135 -8.92 -0.04 3.14
CA GLU A 135 -7.62 -0.28 3.75
C GLU A 135 -7.32 0.81 4.76
N TYR A 136 -6.97 0.41 5.95
CA TYR A 136 -6.34 1.26 6.96
C TYR A 136 -4.90 0.84 7.17
N SER A 137 -3.98 1.78 7.13
CA SER A 137 -2.56 1.54 7.40
C SER A 137 -2.00 2.62 8.32
N ARG A 138 -1.09 2.20 9.22
CA ARG A 138 -0.36 3.13 10.10
C ARG A 138 1.07 2.64 10.27
N ARG A 139 2.03 3.57 10.16
CA ARG A 139 3.44 3.33 10.45
C ARG A 139 3.95 4.43 11.38
N VAL A 140 4.66 4.03 12.41
CA VAL A 140 5.31 4.92 13.36
C VAL A 140 6.76 4.48 13.47
N GLN A 141 7.69 5.35 13.08
CA GLN A 141 9.12 5.05 13.12
C GLN A 141 9.92 6.36 13.14
N PRO A 142 10.96 6.47 13.99
CA PRO A 142 11.89 7.59 13.93
C PRO A 142 12.56 7.68 12.55
N SER A 143 12.74 8.89 12.04
CA SER A 143 13.54 9.13 10.85
C SER A 143 15.02 8.82 11.11
N VAL A 144 15.69 8.35 10.07
CA VAL A 144 17.14 8.23 10.01
C VAL A 144 17.63 9.13 8.90
N PRO A 145 17.95 10.41 9.20
CA PRO A 145 18.38 11.36 8.19
C PRO A 145 19.69 10.92 7.54
N GLY A 146 19.82 11.20 6.27
CA GLY A 146 21.07 11.04 5.53
C GLY A 146 22.11 12.11 5.90
N VAL A 147 23.34 11.89 5.50
CA VAL A 147 24.43 12.85 5.66
C VAL A 147 24.72 13.48 4.30
N SER A 148 24.72 14.80 4.23
CA SER A 148 25.04 15.54 3.00
C SER A 148 26.53 15.51 2.67
N LEU A 149 26.86 15.63 1.40
CA LEU A 149 28.24 15.82 0.96
C LEU A 149 28.78 17.17 1.48
N THR A 150 30.03 17.18 1.88
CA THR A 150 30.77 18.41 2.20
C THR A 150 31.61 18.77 0.98
N GLY A 151 31.08 19.63 0.11
CA GLY A 151 31.67 19.89 -1.21
C GLY A 151 31.73 18.63 -2.07
N ASN A 152 32.90 18.22 -2.54
CA ASN A 152 33.11 17.01 -3.34
C ASN A 152 33.57 15.80 -2.50
N THR A 153 33.54 15.90 -1.17
CA THR A 153 34.05 14.85 -0.29
C THR A 153 32.88 14.11 0.36
N VAL A 154 32.91 12.79 0.26
CA VAL A 154 32.00 11.92 1.02
C VAL A 154 32.50 11.88 2.46
N PRO A 155 31.72 12.35 3.45
CA PRO A 155 32.15 12.29 4.84
C PRO A 155 32.27 10.83 5.33
N ALA A 156 33.20 10.56 6.22
CA ALA A 156 33.26 9.28 6.92
C ALA A 156 32.04 9.14 7.84
N VAL A 157 31.09 8.32 7.45
CA VAL A 157 29.83 8.16 8.17
C VAL A 157 29.88 6.90 9.06
N ASN A 158 29.50 7.08 10.32
CA ASN A 158 29.23 5.93 11.19
C ASN A 158 27.75 5.50 10.99
N ASN A 159 27.54 4.35 10.35
CA ASN A 159 26.21 3.79 10.09
C ASN A 159 25.42 3.37 11.37
N ARG A 160 26.05 3.41 12.52
CA ARG A 160 25.42 3.17 13.82
C ARG A 160 25.04 4.47 14.53
N LEU A 161 25.32 5.62 13.94
CA LEU A 161 24.93 6.92 14.48
C LEU A 161 23.58 7.33 13.90
N ASN A 162 22.58 7.52 14.77
CA ASN A 162 21.37 8.20 14.41
C ASN A 162 21.48 9.68 14.83
N ILE A 163 21.63 10.58 13.87
CA ILE A 163 21.73 12.02 14.12
C ILE A 163 20.38 12.65 14.53
N ASN A 164 19.28 11.90 14.41
CA ASN A 164 17.94 12.27 14.86
C ASN A 164 17.60 11.63 16.23
N SER A 165 18.55 11.55 17.14
CA SER A 165 18.39 10.92 18.47
C SER A 165 18.16 11.92 19.61
N GLN A 166 17.87 13.17 19.31
CA GLN A 166 17.62 14.21 20.30
C GLN A 166 16.31 13.95 21.07
N ALA A 167 16.26 14.36 22.33
CA ALA A 167 15.11 14.11 23.20
C ALA A 167 13.78 14.74 22.70
N TRP A 168 13.87 15.76 21.87
CA TRP A 168 12.72 16.47 21.29
C TRP A 168 12.30 15.95 19.89
N SER A 169 13.12 15.09 19.27
CA SER A 169 12.74 14.45 18.03
C SER A 169 11.67 13.38 18.28
N GLN A 170 10.58 13.46 17.55
CA GLN A 170 9.46 12.52 17.62
C GLN A 170 9.51 11.53 16.46
N PRO A 171 9.01 10.30 16.63
CA PRO A 171 8.82 9.41 15.49
C PRO A 171 7.89 10.00 14.44
N VAL A 172 8.23 9.80 13.17
CA VAL A 172 7.32 10.09 12.06
C VAL A 172 6.15 9.13 12.12
N GLU A 173 4.95 9.67 12.08
CA GLU A 173 3.71 8.92 12.01
C GLU A 173 3.04 9.12 10.66
N LEU A 174 2.85 8.04 9.93
CA LEU A 174 2.16 7.99 8.64
C LEU A 174 0.90 7.15 8.79
N GLU A 175 -0.25 7.73 8.45
CA GLU A 175 -1.54 7.06 8.52
C GLU A 175 -2.28 7.22 7.20
N GLY A 176 -2.96 6.17 6.75
CA GLY A 176 -3.71 6.15 5.52
C GLY A 176 -5.03 5.38 5.67
N LEU A 177 -6.10 5.98 5.18
CA LEU A 177 -7.40 5.32 4.98
C LEU A 177 -7.75 5.47 3.51
N THR A 178 -7.84 4.35 2.80
CA THR A 178 -8.15 4.32 1.36
C THR A 178 -9.31 3.36 1.14
N GLY A 179 -10.25 3.73 0.28
CA GLY A 179 -11.35 2.87 -0.09
C GLY A 179 -11.78 3.08 -1.52
N SER A 180 -12.34 2.05 -2.15
CA SER A 180 -12.89 2.14 -3.49
C SER A 180 -14.08 1.22 -3.69
N MET A 181 -14.90 1.57 -4.67
CA MET A 181 -16.04 0.78 -5.12
C MET A 181 -16.03 0.73 -6.65
N LYS A 182 -16.34 -0.42 -7.22
CA LYS A 182 -16.46 -0.64 -8.66
C LYS A 182 -17.73 -1.43 -8.94
N PHE A 183 -18.51 -0.94 -9.89
CA PHE A 183 -19.59 -1.70 -10.50
C PHE A 183 -19.20 -2.05 -11.93
N GLU A 184 -19.43 -3.28 -12.34
CA GLU A 184 -19.19 -3.74 -13.70
C GLU A 184 -20.39 -4.54 -14.19
N GLN A 185 -20.78 -4.31 -15.45
CA GLN A 185 -21.89 -4.99 -16.09
C GLN A 185 -21.57 -5.32 -17.55
N ALA A 186 -21.75 -6.58 -17.92
CA ALA A 186 -21.82 -6.98 -19.31
C ALA A 186 -23.21 -6.73 -19.86
N ILE A 187 -23.32 -5.95 -20.95
CA ILE A 187 -24.59 -5.65 -21.64
C ILE A 187 -24.90 -6.80 -22.59
N ASN A 188 -23.90 -7.33 -23.27
CA ASN A 188 -23.96 -8.47 -24.16
C ASN A 188 -22.55 -9.09 -24.35
N SER A 189 -22.38 -10.00 -25.26
CA SER A 189 -21.09 -10.66 -25.53
C SER A 189 -19.96 -9.73 -26.03
N GLN A 190 -20.31 -8.54 -26.52
CA GLN A 190 -19.34 -7.60 -27.11
C GLN A 190 -19.15 -6.34 -26.24
N TRP A 191 -20.14 -5.97 -25.43
CA TRP A 191 -20.13 -4.73 -24.66
C TRP A 191 -20.15 -4.97 -23.16
N ARG A 192 -19.21 -4.35 -22.49
CA ARG A 192 -19.13 -4.26 -21.02
C ARG A 192 -18.84 -2.82 -20.64
N TRP A 193 -19.44 -2.36 -19.56
CA TRP A 193 -19.11 -1.09 -18.97
C TRP A 193 -18.76 -1.26 -17.48
N SER A 194 -18.00 -0.32 -16.95
CA SER A 194 -17.70 -0.27 -15.52
C SER A 194 -17.64 1.18 -15.05
N ALA A 195 -18.08 1.39 -13.82
CA ALA A 195 -17.91 2.64 -13.09
C ALA A 195 -17.13 2.37 -11.80
N LYS A 196 -16.15 3.22 -11.51
CA LYS A 196 -15.30 3.08 -10.33
C LYS A 196 -15.11 4.43 -9.66
N ALA A 197 -15.19 4.45 -8.32
CA ALA A 197 -14.90 5.60 -7.50
C ALA A 197 -14.05 5.20 -6.30
N GLY A 198 -13.24 6.11 -5.80
CA GLY A 198 -12.40 5.86 -4.62
C GLY A 198 -12.14 7.13 -3.85
N THR A 199 -11.71 6.95 -2.61
CA THR A 199 -11.29 8.01 -1.70
C THR A 199 -10.02 7.61 -0.99
N GLN A 200 -9.18 8.59 -0.68
CA GLN A 200 -7.97 8.41 0.09
C GLN A 200 -7.83 9.58 1.07
N ASN A 201 -7.58 9.25 2.32
CA ASN A 201 -7.23 10.22 3.36
C ASN A 201 -5.87 9.82 3.92
N LEU A 202 -4.89 10.73 3.82
CA LEU A 202 -3.53 10.51 4.30
C LEU A 202 -3.21 11.56 5.37
N LYS A 203 -2.56 11.10 6.43
CA LYS A 203 -2.08 11.94 7.51
C LYS A 203 -0.61 11.65 7.77
N SER A 204 0.20 12.69 7.74
CA SER A 204 1.61 12.65 8.12
C SER A 204 1.84 13.57 9.30
N ASN A 205 2.47 13.05 10.33
CA ASN A 205 2.92 13.83 11.49
C ASN A 205 4.44 13.63 11.59
N ASP A 206 5.18 14.66 11.24
CA ASP A 206 6.64 14.65 11.18
C ASP A 206 7.22 15.75 12.09
N HIS A 207 7.98 15.34 13.08
CA HIS A 207 8.69 16.19 14.03
C HIS A 207 10.19 15.89 13.99
N THR A 208 10.74 15.79 12.77
CA THR A 208 12.14 15.48 12.56
C THR A 208 13.03 16.66 12.96
N ALA A 209 14.11 16.36 13.66
CA ALA A 209 15.20 17.31 13.91
C ALA A 209 16.08 17.45 12.67
N PHE A 210 16.49 18.68 12.38
CA PHE A 210 17.49 19.01 11.36
C PHE A 210 18.70 19.67 11.99
#